data_468785f4f8dc09d43eeb9ac6bcff670b
#
_entry.id   468785f4f8dc09d43eeb9ac6bcff670b
#
_cell.length_a   1.000
_cell.length_b   1.000
_cell.length_c   1.000
_cell.angle_alpha   90.00
_cell.angle_beta   90.00
_cell.angle_gamma   90.00
#
_symmetry.space_group_name_H-M   'P 1'
#
loop_
_entity.id
_entity.type
_entity.pdbx_description
1 polymer ?
#
loop_
_entity_poly.entity_id
_entity_poly.type
_entity_poly.pdbx_seq_one_letter_code
_entity_poly.pdbx_strand_id
1 'polypeptide(L)'
;MRFMNMPSPQLIFSRCKSNLRRVLSLVESFQQLVGGKPLKTSTKYTDLLRAAVVLLHASLEDLLRSLEEARIPQQVRDGDGLEGVLFGSPDDRTRKEKLSLSELARIHRDRHVGDVIQISLERELETRTYNNAQDVARALHRLGLQLTLSNHKKGELDVMMKRRHHIAHRADRQPRATPGRHAALPLKSTTVLTWVELVQSLSEDLQTQLSTRSRT
;
A
#
# COMPACT_ATOMS: atom_id res chain seq x y z
N MET A 1 29.99 3.42 5.31
CA MET A 1 28.69 3.28 4.64
C MET A 1 27.75 2.60 5.62
N ARG A 2 26.98 3.37 6.40
CA ARG A 2 25.96 2.81 7.31
C ARG A 2 24.68 2.70 6.49
N PHE A 3 24.46 1.56 5.87
CA PHE A 3 23.10 1.21 5.46
C PHE A 3 22.27 1.12 6.74
N MET A 4 21.29 1.99 6.91
CA MET A 4 20.26 1.80 7.91
C MET A 4 19.81 0.34 7.79
N ASN A 5 19.55 -0.31 8.93
CA ASN A 5 19.12 -1.69 9.04
C ASN A 5 17.83 -1.87 8.24
N MET A 6 17.95 -2.17 6.93
CA MET A 6 16.78 -2.43 6.09
C MET A 6 16.05 -3.66 6.63
N PRO A 7 14.74 -3.61 6.79
CA PRO A 7 14.00 -4.75 7.32
C PRO A 7 14.18 -5.95 6.37
N SER A 8 14.48 -7.10 6.94
CA SER A 8 14.56 -8.33 6.16
C SER A 8 13.19 -8.64 5.52
N PRO A 9 13.13 -9.31 4.36
CA PRO A 9 11.87 -9.73 3.77
C PRO A 9 10.97 -10.47 4.75
N GLN A 10 11.54 -11.34 5.59
CA GLN A 10 10.81 -12.07 6.63
C GLN A 10 10.12 -11.14 7.62
N LEU A 11 10.78 -10.06 8.04
CA LEU A 11 10.21 -9.07 8.94
C LEU A 11 9.07 -8.28 8.27
N ILE A 12 9.22 -7.93 6.99
CA ILE A 12 8.19 -7.23 6.20
C ILE A 12 6.91 -8.07 6.14
N PHE A 13 7.01 -9.35 5.77
CA PHE A 13 5.85 -10.25 5.69
C PHE A 13 5.25 -10.57 7.07
N SER A 14 6.08 -10.73 8.10
CA SER A 14 5.61 -10.89 9.48
C SER A 14 4.79 -9.70 9.95
N ARG A 15 5.23 -8.47 9.63
CA ARG A 15 4.51 -7.22 9.93
C ARG A 15 3.19 -7.15 9.17
N CYS A 16 3.17 -7.47 7.88
CA CYS A 16 1.95 -7.56 7.09
C CYS A 16 0.95 -8.53 7.73
N LYS A 17 1.38 -9.74 8.07
CA LYS A 17 0.55 -10.74 8.75
C LYS A 17 0.01 -10.23 10.08
N SER A 18 0.79 -9.52 10.87
CA SER A 18 0.36 -8.89 12.12
C SER A 18 -0.71 -7.82 11.88
N ASN A 19 -0.53 -6.98 10.85
CA ASN A 19 -1.51 -5.97 10.47
C ASN A 19 -2.83 -6.60 10.01
N LEU A 20 -2.79 -7.69 9.22
CA LEU A 20 -3.99 -8.42 8.81
C LEU A 20 -4.75 -9.02 10.01
N ARG A 21 -4.06 -9.51 11.04
CA ARG A 21 -4.73 -9.97 12.29
C ARG A 21 -5.47 -8.83 12.98
N ARG A 22 -4.93 -7.61 12.99
CA ARG A 22 -5.63 -6.43 13.53
C ARG A 22 -6.89 -6.11 12.74
N VAL A 23 -6.84 -6.24 11.41
CA VAL A 23 -8.03 -6.09 10.54
C VAL A 23 -9.09 -7.13 10.90
N LEU A 24 -8.69 -8.40 11.03
CA LEU A 24 -9.61 -9.48 11.42
C LEU A 24 -10.23 -9.24 12.79
N SER A 25 -9.47 -8.76 13.77
CA SER A 25 -9.99 -8.40 15.10
C SER A 25 -11.08 -7.33 15.05
N LEU A 26 -10.97 -6.34 14.15
CA LEU A 26 -12.04 -5.35 13.93
C LEU A 26 -13.32 -5.99 13.35
N VAL A 27 -13.16 -6.94 12.42
CA VAL A 27 -14.30 -7.66 11.82
C VAL A 27 -14.95 -8.56 12.87
N GLU A 28 -14.18 -9.28 13.68
CA GLU A 28 -14.67 -10.11 14.78
C GLU A 28 -15.43 -9.27 15.82
N SER A 29 -14.87 -8.12 16.21
CA SER A 29 -15.53 -7.19 17.12
C SER A 29 -16.87 -6.71 16.57
N PHE A 30 -16.95 -6.41 15.27
CA PHE A 30 -18.21 -6.10 14.61
C PHE A 30 -19.19 -7.26 14.70
N GLN A 31 -18.78 -8.49 14.40
CA GLN A 31 -19.63 -9.68 14.42
C GLN A 31 -20.18 -9.96 15.83
N GLN A 32 -19.34 -9.81 16.86
CA GLN A 32 -19.75 -9.97 18.25
C GLN A 32 -20.77 -8.91 18.69
N LEU A 33 -20.58 -7.65 18.30
CA LEU A 33 -21.48 -6.55 18.67
C LEU A 33 -22.83 -6.62 17.94
N VAL A 34 -22.86 -7.17 16.74
CA VAL A 34 -24.10 -7.34 15.97
C VAL A 34 -24.90 -8.57 16.46
N GLY A 35 -24.23 -9.62 16.93
CA GLY A 35 -24.79 -10.76 17.66
C GLY A 35 -26.11 -11.33 17.10
N GLY A 36 -26.21 -11.55 15.79
CA GLY A 36 -27.44 -12.05 15.15
C GLY A 36 -28.58 -11.05 15.04
N LYS A 37 -28.41 -9.78 15.43
CA LYS A 37 -29.42 -8.73 15.26
C LYS A 37 -29.56 -8.32 13.81
N PRO A 38 -30.79 -8.00 13.33
CA PRO A 38 -31.00 -7.60 11.94
C PRO A 38 -30.19 -6.34 11.60
N LEU A 39 -29.64 -6.31 10.38
CA LEU A 39 -28.73 -5.27 9.85
C LEU A 39 -29.17 -3.80 10.05
N LYS A 40 -30.46 -3.54 10.25
CA LYS A 40 -30.99 -2.17 10.47
C LYS A 40 -30.46 -1.50 11.75
N THR A 41 -30.04 -2.27 12.74
CA THR A 41 -29.50 -1.72 14.01
C THR A 41 -28.00 -1.44 13.95
N SER A 42 -27.33 -1.75 12.84
CA SER A 42 -25.88 -1.88 12.80
C SER A 42 -25.13 -0.70 12.17
N THR A 43 -25.80 0.40 11.77
CA THR A 43 -25.08 1.55 11.18
C THR A 43 -23.99 2.07 12.13
N LYS A 44 -24.27 2.08 13.43
CA LYS A 44 -23.29 2.46 14.47
C LYS A 44 -22.06 1.55 14.50
N TYR A 45 -22.23 0.27 14.22
CA TYR A 45 -21.13 -0.72 14.30
C TYR A 45 -20.44 -0.94 12.96
N THR A 46 -21.06 -0.57 11.83
CA THR A 46 -20.43 -0.70 10.50
C THR A 46 -19.20 0.21 10.34
N ASP A 47 -18.99 1.17 11.22
CA ASP A 47 -17.76 1.97 11.24
C ASP A 47 -16.54 1.12 11.62
N LEU A 48 -16.71 0.01 12.37
CA LEU A 48 -15.64 -0.97 12.59
C LEU A 48 -15.20 -1.63 11.28
N LEU A 49 -16.16 -1.98 10.41
CA LEU A 49 -15.85 -2.53 9.09
C LEU A 49 -15.18 -1.48 8.18
N ARG A 50 -15.58 -0.21 8.27
CA ARG A 50 -14.91 0.89 7.55
C ARG A 50 -13.48 1.09 8.02
N ALA A 51 -13.27 1.09 9.33
CA ALA A 51 -11.92 1.12 9.91
C ALA A 51 -11.09 -0.09 9.47
N ALA A 52 -11.69 -1.29 9.41
CA ALA A 52 -11.04 -2.49 8.90
C ALA A 52 -10.60 -2.33 7.44
N VAL A 53 -11.43 -1.75 6.56
CA VAL A 53 -11.07 -1.49 5.14
C VAL A 53 -9.92 -0.50 5.03
N VAL A 54 -9.93 0.58 5.82
CA VAL A 54 -8.85 1.58 5.82
C VAL A 54 -7.53 0.95 6.30
N LEU A 55 -7.57 0.17 7.39
CA LEU A 55 -6.40 -0.52 7.93
C LEU A 55 -5.89 -1.61 6.97
N LEU A 56 -6.79 -2.32 6.28
CA LEU A 56 -6.43 -3.32 5.28
C LEU A 56 -5.65 -2.71 4.11
N HIS A 57 -6.15 -1.60 3.58
CA HIS A 57 -5.46 -0.87 2.51
C HIS A 57 -4.10 -0.33 3.00
N ALA A 58 -4.05 0.26 4.19
CA ALA A 58 -2.80 0.74 4.78
C ALA A 58 -1.79 -0.41 4.99
N SER A 59 -2.27 -1.62 5.32
CA SER A 59 -1.42 -2.81 5.45
C SER A 59 -0.83 -3.26 4.11
N LEU A 60 -1.60 -3.14 3.03
CA LEU A 60 -1.10 -3.40 1.67
C LEU A 60 -0.09 -2.34 1.23
N GLU A 61 -0.37 -1.06 1.47
CA GLU A 61 0.56 0.03 1.17
C GLU A 61 1.88 -0.12 1.95
N ASP A 62 1.83 -0.45 3.24
CA ASP A 62 3.01 -0.70 4.07
C ASP A 62 3.83 -1.88 3.55
N LEU A 63 3.19 -2.96 3.13
CA LEU A 63 3.86 -4.10 2.50
C LEU A 63 4.62 -3.69 1.24
N LEU A 64 3.94 -3.01 0.30
CA LEU A 64 4.52 -2.62 -0.98
C LEU A 64 5.68 -1.62 -0.81
N ARG A 65 5.49 -0.57 -0.01
CA ARG A 65 6.53 0.42 0.30
C ARG A 65 7.74 -0.22 0.95
N SER A 66 7.53 -1.08 1.94
CA SER A 66 8.64 -1.76 2.62
C SER A 66 9.42 -2.69 1.70
N LEU A 67 8.76 -3.34 0.74
CA LEU A 67 9.44 -4.13 -0.28
C LEU A 67 10.25 -3.24 -1.24
N GLU A 68 9.70 -2.08 -1.64
CA GLU A 68 10.40 -1.13 -2.50
C GLU A 68 11.61 -0.54 -1.76
N GLU A 69 11.47 -0.10 -0.52
CA GLU A 69 12.56 0.40 0.32
C GLU A 69 13.69 -0.63 0.49
N ALA A 70 13.35 -1.89 0.70
CA ALA A 70 14.33 -2.95 0.92
C ALA A 70 15.06 -3.38 -0.36
N ARG A 71 14.42 -3.32 -1.53
CA ARG A 71 14.95 -3.92 -2.77
C ARG A 71 15.52 -2.92 -3.77
N ILE A 72 14.91 -1.75 -3.92
CA ILE A 72 15.38 -0.78 -4.93
C ILE A 72 16.85 -0.39 -4.71
N PRO A 73 17.34 -0.13 -3.48
CA PRO A 73 18.74 0.18 -3.28
C PRO A 73 19.72 -0.95 -3.66
N GLN A 74 19.24 -2.19 -3.66
CA GLN A 74 20.05 -3.34 -4.10
C GLN A 74 20.10 -3.41 -5.64
N GLN A 75 18.96 -3.17 -6.31
CA GLN A 75 18.86 -3.14 -7.77
C GLN A 75 19.64 -1.96 -8.38
N VAL A 76 19.69 -0.82 -7.69
CA VAL A 76 20.48 0.35 -8.12
C VAL A 76 21.98 0.04 -8.26
N ARG A 77 22.50 -0.89 -7.45
CA ARG A 77 23.89 -1.35 -7.60
C ARG A 77 24.12 -2.12 -8.89
N ASP A 78 23.08 -2.76 -9.38
CA ASP A 78 23.09 -3.57 -10.61
C ASP A 78 22.68 -2.74 -11.85
N GLY A 79 22.38 -1.45 -11.68
CA GLY A 79 21.99 -0.52 -12.75
C GLY A 79 20.52 -0.52 -13.12
N ASP A 80 19.72 -1.39 -12.50
CA ASP A 80 18.30 -1.55 -12.80
C ASP A 80 17.40 -0.84 -11.77
N GLY A 81 16.17 -0.47 -12.18
CA GLY A 81 15.07 -0.15 -11.25
C GLY A 81 14.90 1.31 -10.85
N LEU A 82 15.72 2.24 -11.35
CA LEU A 82 15.55 3.69 -11.11
C LEU A 82 14.77 4.43 -12.21
N GLU A 83 14.30 3.71 -13.20
CA GLU A 83 13.52 4.28 -14.30
C GLU A 83 12.25 4.97 -13.75
N GLY A 84 12.17 6.28 -13.94
CA GLY A 84 11.05 7.09 -13.46
C GLY A 84 11.13 7.58 -12.01
N VAL A 85 12.20 7.27 -11.26
CA VAL A 85 12.47 7.91 -9.98
C VAL A 85 13.06 9.30 -10.26
N LEU A 86 12.28 10.34 -9.95
CA LEU A 86 12.73 11.71 -10.16
C LEU A 86 13.69 12.12 -9.06
N PHE A 87 14.80 12.72 -9.46
CA PHE A 87 15.78 13.28 -8.57
C PHE A 87 15.23 14.55 -7.90
N GLY A 88 15.35 14.67 -6.56
CA GLY A 88 15.06 15.90 -5.85
C GLY A 88 14.03 15.81 -4.73
N SER A 89 13.84 16.93 -4.02
CA SER A 89 12.85 17.07 -2.93
C SER A 89 11.43 17.18 -3.47
N PRO A 90 10.41 16.59 -2.82
CA PRO A 90 9.00 16.82 -3.12
C PRO A 90 8.58 18.29 -3.00
N ASP A 91 9.26 19.06 -2.16
CA ASP A 91 9.04 20.50 -1.97
C ASP A 91 9.57 21.34 -3.13
N ASP A 92 10.43 20.76 -3.97
CA ASP A 92 10.88 21.43 -5.17
C ASP A 92 9.81 21.26 -6.27
N ARG A 93 8.95 22.27 -6.42
CA ARG A 93 7.90 22.33 -7.45
C ARG A 93 8.44 22.23 -8.89
N THR A 94 9.77 22.25 -9.03
CA THR A 94 10.50 22.05 -10.27
C THR A 94 11.16 20.67 -10.30
N ARG A 95 10.38 19.59 -10.19
CA ARG A 95 10.86 18.22 -10.48
C ARG A 95 11.43 18.19 -11.90
N LYS A 96 12.74 18.32 -12.04
CA LYS A 96 13.41 18.27 -13.33
C LYS A 96 13.94 16.86 -13.57
N GLU A 97 13.62 16.30 -14.72
CA GLU A 97 14.23 15.05 -15.19
C GLU A 97 15.75 15.18 -15.40
N LYS A 98 16.28 16.41 -15.42
CA LYS A 98 17.71 16.69 -15.58
C LYS A 98 18.14 17.73 -14.56
N LEU A 99 19.09 17.34 -13.71
CA LEU A 99 19.81 18.23 -12.82
C LEU A 99 21.15 18.60 -13.47
N SER A 100 21.52 19.88 -13.39
CA SER A 100 22.87 20.28 -13.73
C SER A 100 23.84 19.84 -12.64
N LEU A 101 25.10 19.57 -13.01
CA LEU A 101 26.16 19.23 -12.02
C LEU A 101 26.34 20.33 -10.97
N SER A 102 26.10 21.60 -11.34
CA SER A 102 26.17 22.74 -10.41
C SER A 102 25.03 22.71 -9.38
N GLU A 103 23.80 22.35 -9.78
CA GLU A 103 22.67 22.16 -8.86
C GLU A 103 22.92 20.96 -7.93
N LEU A 104 23.42 19.86 -8.48
CA LEU A 104 23.79 18.68 -7.71
C LEU A 104 24.83 19.03 -6.62
N ALA A 105 25.92 19.73 -7.01
CA ALA A 105 26.96 20.14 -6.10
C ALA A 105 26.47 21.12 -5.02
N ARG A 106 25.53 22.02 -5.37
CA ARG A 106 24.96 23.00 -4.42
C ARG A 106 24.05 22.35 -3.39
N ILE A 107 23.20 21.40 -3.81
CA ILE A 107 22.17 20.78 -2.96
C ILE A 107 22.76 19.66 -2.11
N HIS A 108 23.77 18.95 -2.64
CA HIS A 108 24.28 17.71 -2.05
C HIS A 108 25.81 17.73 -1.83
N ARG A 109 26.38 18.92 -1.57
CA ARG A 109 27.84 19.17 -1.46
C ARG A 109 28.60 18.15 -0.62
N ASP A 110 27.99 17.67 0.47
CA ASP A 110 28.64 16.80 1.46
C ASP A 110 28.02 15.40 1.52
N ARG A 111 27.27 14.98 0.49
CA ARG A 111 26.58 13.69 0.45
C ARG A 111 27.16 12.76 -0.60
N HIS A 112 27.22 11.48 -0.28
CA HIS A 112 27.52 10.45 -1.26
C HIS A 112 26.33 10.25 -2.21
N VAL A 113 26.59 9.89 -3.48
CA VAL A 113 25.55 9.64 -4.48
C VAL A 113 24.51 8.63 -3.98
N GLY A 114 24.96 7.58 -3.26
CA GLY A 114 24.06 6.59 -2.66
C GLY A 114 23.07 7.19 -1.65
N ASP A 115 23.52 8.17 -0.83
CA ASP A 115 22.64 8.83 0.16
C ASP A 115 21.60 9.71 -0.54
N VAL A 116 21.98 10.34 -1.65
CA VAL A 116 21.07 11.15 -2.46
C VAL A 116 19.99 10.30 -3.12
N ILE A 117 20.38 9.15 -3.67
CA ILE A 117 19.44 8.16 -4.23
C ILE A 117 18.49 7.67 -3.15
N GLN A 118 19.01 7.30 -1.98
CA GLN A 118 18.21 6.82 -0.85
C GLN A 118 17.17 7.86 -0.42
N ILE A 119 17.57 9.11 -0.22
CA ILE A 119 16.66 10.20 0.18
C ILE A 119 15.61 10.46 -0.90
N SER A 120 16.00 10.44 -2.17
CA SER A 120 15.07 10.66 -3.29
C SER A 120 14.03 9.54 -3.38
N LEU A 121 14.46 8.30 -3.14
CA LEU A 121 13.58 7.14 -3.11
C LEU A 121 12.60 7.19 -1.93
N GLU A 122 13.08 7.43 -0.72
CA GLU A 122 12.23 7.54 0.48
C GLU A 122 11.13 8.57 0.26
N ARG A 123 11.46 9.74 -0.26
CA ARG A 123 10.49 10.80 -0.56
C ARG A 123 9.50 10.45 -1.65
N GLU A 124 9.96 9.76 -2.71
CA GLU A 124 9.07 9.27 -3.76
C GLU A 124 8.06 8.25 -3.18
N LEU A 125 8.54 7.35 -2.30
CA LEU A 125 7.69 6.34 -1.67
C LEU A 125 6.71 6.93 -0.66
N GLU A 126 7.09 7.99 0.08
CA GLU A 126 6.16 8.69 1.00
C GLU A 126 4.95 9.26 0.28
N THR A 127 5.14 9.81 -0.92
CA THR A 127 4.07 10.43 -1.71
C THR A 127 3.30 9.46 -2.60
N ARG A 128 3.84 8.25 -2.78
CA ARG A 128 3.25 7.25 -3.67
C ARG A 128 1.99 6.65 -3.07
N THR A 129 0.97 6.55 -3.90
CA THR A 129 -0.30 5.92 -3.55
C THR A 129 -0.57 4.72 -4.46
N TYR A 130 -1.24 3.71 -3.92
CA TYR A 130 -1.64 2.51 -4.66
C TYR A 130 -3.17 2.48 -4.68
N ASN A 131 -3.76 3.10 -5.72
CA ASN A 131 -5.21 3.33 -5.79
C ASN A 131 -5.96 2.28 -6.62
N ASN A 132 -5.24 1.41 -7.32
CA ASN A 132 -5.81 0.36 -8.17
C ASN A 132 -4.79 -0.78 -8.37
N ALA A 133 -5.27 -1.90 -8.93
CA ALA A 133 -4.44 -3.07 -9.20
C ALA A 133 -3.28 -2.79 -10.19
N GLN A 134 -3.44 -1.82 -11.09
CA GLN A 134 -2.38 -1.43 -12.03
C GLN A 134 -1.23 -0.71 -11.32
N ASP A 135 -1.53 0.13 -10.31
CA ASP A 135 -0.50 0.76 -9.48
C ASP A 135 0.31 -0.29 -8.74
N VAL A 136 -0.37 -1.30 -8.17
CA VAL A 136 0.28 -2.46 -7.52
C VAL A 136 1.15 -3.23 -8.52
N ALA A 137 0.63 -3.52 -9.71
CA ALA A 137 1.38 -4.23 -10.74
C ALA A 137 2.65 -3.46 -11.15
N ARG A 138 2.57 -2.13 -11.30
CA ARG A 138 3.73 -1.27 -11.61
C ARG A 138 4.78 -1.28 -10.50
N ALA A 139 4.33 -1.21 -9.24
CA ALA A 139 5.23 -1.29 -8.08
C ALA A 139 5.97 -2.64 -8.06
N LEU A 140 5.25 -3.74 -8.23
CA LEU A 140 5.83 -5.07 -8.25
C LEU A 140 6.78 -5.28 -9.45
N HIS A 141 6.42 -4.77 -10.62
CA HIS A 141 7.28 -4.84 -11.81
C HIS A 141 8.65 -4.19 -11.57
N ARG A 142 8.69 -3.01 -10.92
CA ARG A 142 9.95 -2.37 -10.53
C ARG A 142 10.82 -3.22 -9.60
N LEU A 143 10.20 -4.07 -8.80
CA LEU A 143 10.89 -5.02 -7.92
C LEU A 143 11.28 -6.33 -8.63
N GLY A 144 10.98 -6.40 -9.94
CA GLY A 144 11.10 -7.61 -10.71
C GLY A 144 10.10 -8.69 -10.28
N LEU A 145 9.04 -8.34 -9.57
CA LEU A 145 7.97 -9.22 -9.14
C LEU A 145 6.76 -9.10 -10.05
N GLN A 146 5.84 -10.06 -9.98
CA GLN A 146 4.64 -10.08 -10.80
C GLN A 146 3.38 -10.09 -9.95
N LEU A 147 2.34 -9.38 -10.43
CA LEU A 147 0.99 -9.49 -9.88
C LEU A 147 0.27 -10.67 -10.53
N THR A 148 0.29 -11.84 -9.89
CA THR A 148 -0.23 -13.12 -10.43
C THR A 148 -1.75 -13.28 -10.24
N LEU A 149 -2.43 -12.25 -9.71
CA LEU A 149 -3.87 -12.29 -9.51
C LEU A 149 -4.64 -12.45 -10.84
N SER A 150 -5.70 -13.27 -10.83
CA SER A 150 -6.66 -13.35 -11.93
C SER A 150 -7.35 -12.01 -12.17
N ASN A 151 -7.94 -11.81 -13.35
CA ASN A 151 -8.66 -10.57 -13.66
C ASN A 151 -9.82 -10.30 -12.68
N HIS A 152 -10.52 -11.33 -12.23
CA HIS A 152 -11.55 -11.21 -11.18
C HIS A 152 -10.95 -10.67 -9.87
N LYS A 153 -9.87 -11.25 -9.38
CA LYS A 153 -9.19 -10.81 -8.15
C LYS A 153 -8.59 -9.39 -8.27
N LYS A 154 -8.12 -9.00 -9.46
CA LYS A 154 -7.70 -7.60 -9.74
C LYS A 154 -8.88 -6.65 -9.63
N GLY A 155 -10.06 -7.03 -10.16
CA GLY A 155 -11.29 -6.26 -10.02
C GLY A 155 -11.73 -6.11 -8.57
N GLU A 156 -11.65 -7.16 -7.76
CA GLU A 156 -11.93 -7.10 -6.31
C GLU A 156 -10.95 -6.18 -5.56
N LEU A 157 -9.68 -6.20 -5.93
CA LEU A 157 -8.67 -5.27 -5.38
C LEU A 157 -9.03 -3.82 -5.70
N ASP A 158 -9.43 -3.53 -6.93
CA ASP A 158 -9.88 -2.20 -7.35
C ASP A 158 -11.14 -1.74 -6.60
N VAL A 159 -12.08 -2.65 -6.35
CA VAL A 159 -13.29 -2.36 -5.57
C VAL A 159 -12.94 -2.02 -4.12
N MET A 160 -12.04 -2.77 -3.50
CA MET A 160 -11.54 -2.50 -2.14
C MET A 160 -10.89 -1.10 -2.06
N MET A 161 -10.01 -0.77 -3.00
CA MET A 161 -9.29 0.52 -3.03
C MET A 161 -10.24 1.69 -3.25
N LYS A 162 -11.19 1.56 -4.18
CA LYS A 162 -12.26 2.55 -4.39
C LYS A 162 -13.10 2.73 -3.14
N ARG A 163 -13.41 1.63 -2.43
CA ARG A 163 -14.18 1.71 -1.19
C ARG A 163 -13.41 2.45 -0.10
N ARG A 164 -12.13 2.15 0.08
CA ARG A 164 -11.26 2.89 1.01
C ARG A 164 -11.23 4.38 0.69
N HIS A 165 -11.07 4.73 -0.60
CA HIS A 165 -11.09 6.13 -1.04
C HIS A 165 -12.40 6.83 -0.66
N HIS A 166 -13.54 6.17 -0.90
CA HIS A 166 -14.85 6.70 -0.49
C HIS A 166 -14.98 6.89 1.02
N ILE A 167 -14.50 5.94 1.81
CA ILE A 167 -14.51 6.03 3.29
C ILE A 167 -13.68 7.22 3.74
N ALA A 168 -12.43 7.34 3.25
CA ALA A 168 -11.49 8.35 3.70
C ALA A 168 -11.88 9.79 3.30
N HIS A 169 -12.41 9.98 2.08
CA HIS A 169 -12.64 11.31 1.52
C HIS A 169 -14.09 11.75 1.48
N ARG A 170 -15.05 10.83 1.62
CA ARG A 170 -16.48 11.11 1.51
C ARG A 170 -17.31 10.55 2.66
N ALA A 171 -16.66 10.10 3.75
CA ALA A 171 -17.31 9.43 4.87
C ALA A 171 -18.32 8.35 4.43
N ASP A 172 -17.99 7.66 3.32
CA ASP A 172 -18.78 6.55 2.75
C ASP A 172 -20.24 6.90 2.41
N ARG A 173 -20.55 8.17 2.12
CA ARG A 173 -21.91 8.64 1.83
C ARG A 173 -22.43 8.14 0.49
N GLN A 174 -23.72 7.85 0.43
CA GLN A 174 -24.41 7.52 -0.82
C GLN A 174 -24.45 8.76 -1.73
N PRO A 175 -24.06 8.66 -3.02
CA PRO A 175 -24.02 9.79 -3.96
C PRO A 175 -25.38 10.46 -4.22
N ARG A 176 -26.49 9.74 -3.99
CA ARG A 176 -27.88 10.17 -4.27
C ARG A 176 -28.74 10.28 -3.00
N ALA A 177 -28.13 10.50 -1.83
CA ALA A 177 -28.93 10.70 -0.63
C ALA A 177 -29.76 11.96 -0.77
N THR A 178 -31.07 11.86 -0.50
CA THR A 178 -31.98 13.00 -0.40
C THR A 178 -31.41 14.03 0.59
N PRO A 179 -31.55 15.34 0.36
CA PRO A 179 -31.11 16.36 1.32
C PRO A 179 -31.61 16.02 2.74
N GLY A 180 -30.67 16.00 3.69
CA GLY A 180 -30.94 15.63 5.09
C GLY A 180 -30.80 14.14 5.44
N ARG A 181 -30.68 13.22 4.51
CA ARG A 181 -30.37 11.80 4.77
C ARG A 181 -28.91 11.48 4.43
N HIS A 182 -28.10 11.36 5.44
CA HIS A 182 -26.68 10.97 5.30
C HIS A 182 -26.47 9.46 5.50
N ALA A 183 -27.16 8.65 4.68
CA ALA A 183 -27.00 7.21 4.75
C ALA A 183 -25.60 6.82 4.21
N ALA A 184 -24.84 6.09 5.00
CA ALA A 184 -23.61 5.49 4.54
C ALA A 184 -23.90 4.28 3.63
N LEU A 185 -22.99 3.98 2.70
CA LEU A 185 -23.10 2.81 1.82
C LEU A 185 -23.06 1.51 2.66
N PRO A 186 -23.91 0.52 2.38
CA PRO A 186 -23.88 -0.74 3.10
C PRO A 186 -22.53 -1.45 2.91
N LEU A 187 -22.04 -2.07 3.98
CA LEU A 187 -20.82 -2.86 3.98
C LEU A 187 -21.05 -4.13 4.80
N LYS A 188 -20.75 -5.30 4.22
CA LYS A 188 -20.90 -6.60 4.86
C LYS A 188 -19.55 -7.09 5.37
N SER A 189 -19.53 -7.76 6.52
CA SER A 189 -18.33 -8.42 7.06
C SER A 189 -17.75 -9.45 6.10
N THR A 190 -18.59 -10.20 5.40
CA THR A 190 -18.15 -11.16 4.38
C THR A 190 -17.34 -10.50 3.26
N THR A 191 -17.75 -9.32 2.79
CA THR A 191 -17.01 -8.56 1.78
C THR A 191 -15.62 -8.15 2.30
N VAL A 192 -15.53 -7.70 3.55
CA VAL A 192 -14.23 -7.32 4.15
C VAL A 192 -13.34 -8.54 4.31
N LEU A 193 -13.89 -9.69 4.73
CA LEU A 193 -13.15 -10.95 4.84
C LEU A 193 -12.60 -11.42 3.49
N THR A 194 -13.39 -11.37 2.42
CA THR A 194 -12.91 -11.68 1.06
C THR A 194 -11.71 -10.79 0.66
N TRP A 195 -11.76 -9.50 1.00
CA TRP A 195 -10.62 -8.59 0.73
C TRP A 195 -9.40 -8.90 1.60
N VAL A 196 -9.59 -9.32 2.85
CA VAL A 196 -8.48 -9.78 3.72
C VAL A 196 -7.80 -11.00 3.12
N GLU A 197 -8.57 -11.99 2.69
CA GLU A 197 -8.07 -13.20 2.01
C GLU A 197 -7.31 -12.86 0.73
N LEU A 198 -7.80 -11.88 -0.04
CA LEU A 198 -7.14 -11.40 -1.24
C LEU A 198 -5.76 -10.80 -0.95
N VAL A 199 -5.66 -9.90 0.04
CA VAL A 199 -4.39 -9.28 0.42
C VAL A 199 -3.44 -10.30 1.05
N GLN A 200 -3.95 -11.23 1.84
CA GLN A 200 -3.17 -12.32 2.40
C GLN A 200 -2.57 -13.21 1.30
N SER A 201 -3.41 -13.65 0.36
CA SER A 201 -2.98 -14.48 -0.79
C SER A 201 -1.91 -13.77 -1.64
N LEU A 202 -2.07 -12.45 -1.86
CA LEU A 202 -1.07 -11.65 -2.55
C LEU A 202 0.25 -11.60 -1.76
N SER A 203 0.19 -11.38 -0.46
CA SER A 203 1.38 -11.34 0.40
C SER A 203 2.14 -12.68 0.38
N GLU A 204 1.43 -13.81 0.45
CA GLU A 204 2.00 -15.17 0.42
C GLU A 204 2.65 -15.47 -0.94
N ASP A 205 2.01 -15.06 -2.04
CA ASP A 205 2.57 -15.21 -3.39
C ASP A 205 3.87 -14.39 -3.55
N LEU A 206 3.88 -13.14 -3.11
CA LEU A 206 5.08 -12.29 -3.15
C LEU A 206 6.23 -12.87 -2.31
N GLN A 207 5.92 -13.42 -1.15
CA GLN A 207 6.90 -14.11 -0.31
C GLN A 207 7.51 -15.31 -1.04
N THR A 208 6.69 -16.08 -1.75
CA THR A 208 7.13 -17.23 -2.53
C THR A 208 8.04 -16.80 -3.69
N GLN A 209 7.63 -15.78 -4.46
CA GLN A 209 8.43 -15.24 -5.56
C GLN A 209 9.82 -14.77 -5.10
N LEU A 210 9.89 -14.12 -3.93
CA LEU A 210 11.16 -13.65 -3.36
C LEU A 210 12.04 -14.80 -2.88
N SER A 211 11.46 -15.84 -2.27
CA SER A 211 12.18 -17.00 -1.77
C SER A 211 12.80 -17.83 -2.91
N THR A 212 12.13 -17.93 -4.04
CA THR A 212 12.61 -18.64 -5.22
C THR A 212 13.81 -17.94 -5.86
N ARG A 213 13.77 -16.60 -5.92
CA ARG A 213 14.87 -15.80 -6.52
C ARG A 213 16.13 -15.72 -5.67
N SER A 214 16.02 -15.90 -4.36
CA SER A 214 17.19 -15.88 -3.46
C SER A 214 18.03 -17.17 -3.57
N ARG A 215 17.55 -18.17 -4.32
CA ARG A 215 18.22 -19.48 -4.50
C ARG A 215 18.91 -19.62 -5.86
N THR A 216 18.68 -18.70 -6.76
CA THR A 216 19.36 -18.57 -8.06
C THR A 216 20.41 -17.47 -8.01
#